data_89d6ac249c1aeb21898b20c06c73461a
#
_entry.id   89d6ac249c1aeb21898b20c06c73461a
#
_cell.length_a   1.000
_cell.length_b   1.000
_cell.length_c   1.000
_cell.angle_alpha   90.00
_cell.angle_beta   90.00
_cell.angle_gamma   90.00
#
_symmetry.space_group_name_H-M   'P 1'
#
loop_
_entity.id
_entity.type
_entity.pdbx_description
1 polymer ?
#
loop_
_entity_poly.entity_id
_entity_poly.type
_entity_poly.pdbx_seq_one_letter_code
_entity_poly.pdbx_strand_id
1 'polypeptide(L)'
;MNTQYHERNISMVMDMYELTMSNGYLNQGFKDTWVAFDVFYRNNPDNGGFAIFAGLQQVVEYIENLHFSEEDVEYLRSKRLFTEEFLKYLLHFRFRGDIYAMKE
;
A
#
# COMPACT_ATOMS: atom_id res chain seq x y z
N MET A 1 -19.66 -8.44 -3.95
CA MET A 1 -18.40 -8.16 -3.37
C MET A 1 -18.44 -8.19 -1.85
N ASN A 2 -17.35 -8.57 -1.22
CA ASN A 2 -17.29 -8.64 0.22
C ASN A 2 -17.14 -7.23 0.82
N THR A 3 -18.17 -6.73 1.51
CA THR A 3 -18.19 -5.43 2.14
C THR A 3 -17.10 -5.25 3.20
N GLN A 4 -16.52 -6.34 3.69
CA GLN A 4 -15.45 -6.27 4.69
C GLN A 4 -14.21 -5.53 4.16
N TYR A 5 -13.96 -5.52 2.84
CA TYR A 5 -12.87 -4.76 2.27
C TYR A 5 -13.09 -3.25 2.38
N HIS A 6 -14.33 -2.81 2.35
CA HIS A 6 -14.66 -1.39 2.52
C HIS A 6 -14.53 -0.94 3.96
N GLU A 7 -14.89 -1.82 4.90
CA GLU A 7 -14.92 -1.50 6.31
C GLU A 7 -13.56 -1.67 6.99
N ARG A 8 -12.68 -2.52 6.42
CA ARG A 8 -11.36 -2.76 6.96
C ARG A 8 -10.35 -1.78 6.40
N ASN A 9 -9.59 -1.16 7.28
CA ASN A 9 -8.40 -0.47 6.87
C ASN A 9 -7.24 -1.48 6.85
N ILE A 10 -6.89 -1.94 5.66
CA ILE A 10 -5.78 -2.89 5.49
C ILE A 10 -4.50 -2.23 5.02
N SER A 11 -4.43 -0.89 5.09
CA SER A 11 -3.24 -0.15 4.70
C SER A 11 -2.00 -0.54 5.51
N MET A 12 -2.21 -1.00 6.74
CA MET A 12 -1.13 -1.44 7.61
C MET A 12 -0.66 -2.89 7.35
N VAL A 13 -1.29 -3.59 6.40
CA VAL A 13 -0.90 -4.95 6.04
C VAL A 13 0.25 -4.88 5.05
N MET A 14 1.44 -4.63 5.55
CA MET A 14 2.65 -4.53 4.74
C MET A 14 3.87 -4.78 5.63
N ASP A 15 5.01 -4.96 5.00
CA ASP A 15 6.26 -5.13 5.74
C ASP A 15 6.75 -3.80 6.27
N MET A 16 7.32 -3.82 7.46
CA MET A 16 7.81 -2.61 8.11
C MET A 16 8.88 -1.89 7.27
N TYR A 17 9.72 -2.64 6.55
CA TYR A 17 10.79 -2.01 5.77
C TYR A 17 10.26 -1.10 4.67
N GLU A 18 9.06 -1.35 4.17
CA GLU A 18 8.46 -0.50 3.15
C GLU A 18 8.17 0.89 3.71
N LEU A 19 7.72 0.95 4.95
CA LEU A 19 7.45 2.22 5.61
C LEU A 19 8.76 2.94 6.01
N THR A 20 9.76 2.20 6.49
CA THR A 20 11.03 2.84 6.84
C THR A 20 11.76 3.37 5.61
N MET A 21 11.67 2.66 4.48
CA MET A 21 12.20 3.17 3.22
C MET A 21 11.46 4.43 2.76
N SER A 22 10.14 4.42 2.87
CA SER A 22 9.31 5.59 2.50
C SER A 22 9.63 6.79 3.38
N ASN A 23 9.86 6.58 4.66
CA ASN A 23 10.31 7.62 5.59
C ASN A 23 11.63 8.23 5.09
N GLY A 24 12.58 7.40 4.69
CA GLY A 24 13.85 7.85 4.15
C GLY A 24 13.66 8.67 2.88
N TYR A 25 12.84 8.20 1.95
CA TYR A 25 12.58 8.90 0.70
C TYR A 25 11.96 10.29 0.94
N LEU A 26 10.99 10.37 1.83
CA LEU A 26 10.37 11.66 2.16
C LEU A 26 11.42 12.63 2.72
N ASN A 27 12.22 12.17 3.65
CA ASN A 27 13.23 13.00 4.32
C ASN A 27 14.38 13.39 3.39
N GLN A 28 14.59 12.66 2.29
CA GLN A 28 15.60 12.96 1.28
C GLN A 28 15.04 13.76 0.11
N GLY A 29 13.78 14.17 0.16
CA GLY A 29 13.18 15.00 -0.88
C GLY A 29 12.63 14.24 -2.09
N PHE A 30 12.40 12.94 -1.97
CA PHE A 30 11.94 12.10 -3.10
C PHE A 30 10.44 11.82 -3.09
N LYS A 31 9.66 12.51 -2.28
CA LYS A 31 8.23 12.18 -2.10
C LYS A 31 7.40 12.29 -3.38
N ASP A 32 7.79 13.14 -4.32
CA ASP A 32 7.03 13.35 -5.55
C ASP A 32 7.69 12.70 -6.77
N THR A 33 8.58 11.75 -6.54
CA THR A 33 9.26 11.03 -7.62
C THR A 33 8.32 9.99 -8.23
N TRP A 34 8.18 10.01 -9.55
CA TRP A 34 7.39 9.02 -10.27
C TRP A 34 8.20 7.74 -10.46
N VAL A 35 7.57 6.61 -10.13
CA VAL A 35 8.16 5.29 -10.29
C VAL A 35 7.11 4.35 -10.86
N ALA A 36 7.55 3.24 -11.44
CA ALA A 36 6.68 2.20 -11.96
C ALA A 36 7.06 0.86 -11.34
N PHE A 37 6.05 0.12 -10.92
CA PHE A 37 6.22 -1.20 -10.33
C PHE A 37 5.32 -2.19 -11.05
N ASP A 38 5.83 -3.41 -11.23
CA ASP A 38 5.03 -4.52 -11.70
C ASP A 38 4.54 -5.34 -10.52
N VAL A 39 3.28 -5.74 -10.58
CA VAL A 39 2.73 -6.70 -9.63
C VAL A 39 2.74 -8.08 -10.28
N PHE A 40 3.37 -9.03 -9.64
CA PHE A 40 3.52 -10.37 -10.19
C PHE A 40 3.54 -11.41 -9.07
N TYR A 41 3.36 -12.67 -9.46
CA TYR A 41 3.49 -13.79 -8.53
C TYR A 41 4.80 -14.54 -8.83
N ARG A 42 5.39 -15.13 -7.80
CA ARG A 42 6.71 -15.79 -7.93
C ARG A 42 6.63 -17.26 -8.26
N ASN A 43 5.57 -17.91 -7.81
CA ASN A 43 5.39 -19.35 -8.01
C ASN A 43 3.94 -19.60 -8.40
N ASN A 44 3.74 -20.61 -9.26
CA ASN A 44 2.38 -21.05 -9.58
C ASN A 44 1.70 -21.61 -8.34
N PRO A 45 0.44 -21.25 -8.07
CA PRO A 45 -0.28 -21.79 -6.92
C PRO A 45 -0.49 -23.31 -7.06
N ASP A 46 -0.48 -24.00 -5.92
CA ASP A 46 -0.78 -25.43 -5.82
C ASP A 46 0.08 -26.31 -6.72
N ASN A 47 1.31 -25.88 -7.01
CA ASN A 47 2.21 -26.58 -7.94
C ASN A 47 1.61 -26.77 -9.32
N GLY A 48 0.63 -25.94 -9.70
CA GLY A 48 0.04 -25.98 -11.04
C GLY A 48 0.91 -25.31 -12.07
N GLY A 49 0.49 -25.38 -13.32
CA GLY A 49 1.22 -24.79 -14.44
C GLY A 49 0.78 -23.36 -14.77
N PHE A 50 -0.12 -22.76 -13.98
CA PHE A 50 -0.68 -21.45 -14.29
C PHE A 50 -1.29 -20.81 -13.05
N ALA A 51 -1.61 -19.52 -13.18
CA ALA A 51 -2.42 -18.80 -12.21
C ALA A 51 -3.54 -18.09 -12.94
N ILE A 52 -4.67 -17.87 -12.27
CA ILE A 52 -5.82 -17.18 -12.83
C ILE A 52 -5.80 -15.74 -12.35
N PHE A 53 -5.88 -14.81 -13.30
CA PHE A 53 -5.97 -13.40 -12.99
C PHE A 53 -7.39 -13.07 -12.51
N ALA A 54 -7.51 -12.72 -11.24
CA ALA A 54 -8.78 -12.38 -10.61
C ALA A 54 -8.55 -11.45 -9.43
N GLY A 55 -9.58 -10.69 -9.06
CA GLY A 55 -9.52 -9.80 -7.89
C GLY A 55 -9.17 -8.36 -8.23
N LEU A 56 -9.18 -7.97 -9.49
CA LEU A 56 -8.84 -6.60 -9.88
C LEU A 56 -9.76 -5.57 -9.23
N GLN A 57 -11.06 -5.83 -9.15
CA GLN A 57 -11.99 -4.91 -8.51
C GLN A 57 -11.65 -4.66 -7.06
N GLN A 58 -11.26 -5.71 -6.34
CA GLN A 58 -10.85 -5.60 -4.94
C GLN A 58 -9.58 -4.75 -4.79
N VAL A 59 -8.64 -4.90 -5.71
CA VAL A 59 -7.42 -4.10 -5.72
C VAL A 59 -7.75 -2.63 -5.94
N VAL A 60 -8.59 -2.34 -6.93
CA VAL A 60 -9.00 -0.96 -7.23
C VAL A 60 -9.68 -0.32 -6.02
N GLU A 61 -10.59 -1.04 -5.39
CA GLU A 61 -11.29 -0.53 -4.20
C GLU A 61 -10.33 -0.29 -3.03
N TYR A 62 -9.37 -1.19 -2.84
CA TYR A 62 -8.35 -1.00 -1.82
C TYR A 62 -7.57 0.29 -2.05
N ILE A 63 -7.14 0.51 -3.28
CA ILE A 63 -6.33 1.67 -3.62
C ILE A 63 -7.13 2.98 -3.53
N GLU A 64 -8.38 2.96 -3.96
CA GLU A 64 -9.26 4.14 -3.86
C GLU A 64 -9.52 4.54 -2.40
N ASN A 65 -9.49 3.57 -1.50
CA ASN A 65 -9.76 3.80 -0.09
C ASN A 65 -8.49 3.75 0.78
N LEU A 66 -7.33 3.69 0.16
CA LEU A 66 -6.06 3.61 0.89
C LEU A 66 -5.86 4.84 1.75
N HIS A 67 -5.73 4.62 3.04
CA HIS A 67 -5.50 5.69 4.00
C HIS A 67 -4.89 5.15 5.28
N PHE A 68 -4.26 6.02 6.05
CA PHE A 68 -3.75 5.70 7.38
C PHE A 68 -4.54 6.51 8.40
N SER A 69 -5.12 5.83 9.38
CA SER A 69 -5.90 6.47 10.43
C SER A 69 -4.99 7.10 11.48
N GLU A 70 -5.56 7.94 12.34
CA GLU A 70 -4.83 8.49 13.48
C GLU A 70 -4.30 7.38 14.39
N GLU A 71 -5.10 6.32 14.57
CA GLU A 71 -4.71 5.16 15.36
C GLU A 71 -3.52 4.43 14.75
N ASP A 72 -3.51 4.27 13.42
CA ASP A 72 -2.38 3.67 12.70
C ASP A 72 -1.12 4.50 12.89
N VAL A 73 -1.23 5.81 12.75
CA VAL A 73 -0.10 6.73 12.89
C VAL A 73 0.44 6.72 14.32
N GLU A 74 -0.43 6.65 15.31
CA GLU A 74 0.01 6.55 16.70
C GLU A 74 0.75 5.23 16.97
N TYR A 75 0.28 4.15 16.39
CA TYR A 75 0.98 2.87 16.48
C TYR A 75 2.40 2.98 15.91
N LEU A 76 2.51 3.57 14.72
CA LEU A 76 3.82 3.76 14.07
C LEU A 76 4.72 4.69 14.88
N ARG A 77 4.14 5.74 15.47
CA ARG A 77 4.90 6.65 16.33
C ARG A 77 5.51 5.90 17.52
N SER A 78 4.79 4.94 18.07
CA SER A 78 5.27 4.16 19.21
C SER A 78 6.52 3.33 18.88
N LYS A 79 6.76 3.03 17.60
CA LYS A 79 7.93 2.27 17.17
C LYS A 79 9.21 3.10 17.17
N ARG A 80 9.10 4.42 17.17
CA ARG A 80 10.23 5.36 17.20
C ARG A 80 11.20 5.21 16.02
N LEU A 81 10.65 4.84 14.85
CA LEU A 81 11.43 4.64 13.63
C LEU A 81 11.17 5.71 12.57
N PHE A 82 10.23 6.61 12.82
CA PHE A 82 9.73 7.55 11.81
C PHE A 82 9.81 8.99 12.29
N THR A 83 10.07 9.91 11.36
CA THR A 83 10.01 11.33 11.67
C THR A 83 8.56 11.79 11.81
N GLU A 84 8.32 12.86 12.56
CA GLU A 84 6.99 13.44 12.67
C GLU A 84 6.49 13.97 11.33
N GLU A 85 7.38 14.46 10.49
CA GLU A 85 7.04 14.91 9.15
C GLU A 85 6.46 13.75 8.31
N PHE A 86 7.08 12.58 8.37
CA PHE A 86 6.59 11.40 7.66
C PHE A 86 5.24 10.94 8.21
N LEU A 87 5.08 10.90 9.53
CA LEU A 87 3.83 10.48 10.16
C LEU A 87 2.69 11.41 9.78
N LYS A 88 2.94 12.71 9.74
CA LYS A 88 1.96 13.68 9.29
C LYS A 88 1.62 13.49 7.81
N TYR A 89 2.63 13.18 7.00
CA TYR A 89 2.41 12.87 5.59
C TYR A 89 1.50 11.65 5.42
N LEU A 90 1.74 10.58 6.19
CA LEU A 90 0.91 9.37 6.13
C LEU A 90 -0.54 9.66 6.50
N LEU A 91 -0.77 10.48 7.49
CA LEU A 91 -2.13 10.81 7.95
C LEU A 91 -2.97 11.41 6.82
N HIS A 92 -2.35 12.12 5.91
CA HIS A 92 -3.01 12.78 4.78
C HIS A 92 -2.79 12.06 3.45
N PHE A 93 -2.12 10.91 3.47
CA PHE A 93 -1.77 10.19 2.25
C PHE A 93 -3.01 9.65 1.55
N ARG A 94 -3.03 9.84 0.23
CA ARG A 94 -4.02 9.21 -0.66
C ARG A 94 -3.28 8.82 -1.93
N PHE A 95 -3.68 7.70 -2.53
CA PHE A 95 -3.08 7.27 -3.78
C PHE A 95 -3.46 8.24 -4.90
N ARG A 96 -2.46 8.67 -5.67
CA ARG A 96 -2.63 9.61 -6.79
C ARG A 96 -1.98 9.12 -8.08
N GLY A 97 -1.55 7.88 -8.11
CA GLY A 97 -0.91 7.29 -9.27
C GLY A 97 -1.89 6.65 -10.23
N ASP A 98 -1.37 5.92 -11.18
CA ASP A 98 -2.14 5.21 -12.18
C ASP A 98 -1.91 3.71 -12.06
N ILE A 99 -2.91 2.94 -12.47
CA ILE A 99 -2.82 1.48 -12.51
C ILE A 99 -3.17 1.03 -13.91
N TYR A 100 -2.31 0.19 -14.46
CA TYR A 100 -2.52 -0.46 -15.73
C TYR A 100 -2.67 -1.95 -15.48
N ALA A 101 -3.78 -2.53 -15.92
CA ALA A 101 -4.05 -3.93 -15.67
C ALA A 101 -4.72 -4.56 -16.88
N MET A 102 -4.55 -5.89 -16.99
CA MET A 102 -5.29 -6.66 -17.98
C MET A 102 -6.73 -6.83 -17.50
N LYS A 103 -7.63 -6.98 -18.44
CA LYS A 103 -9.03 -7.30 -18.16
C LYS A 103 -9.11 -8.74 -17.65
N GLU A 104 -9.90 -8.97 -16.63
CA GLU A 104 -10.19 -10.29 -16.12
C GLU A 104 -10.96 -11.16 -17.13
#